data_bdb3eeec72248c5a504f0fa0c3b78825
#
_entry.id   bdb3eeec72248c5a504f0fa0c3b78825
#
_cell.length_a   1.000
_cell.length_b   1.000
_cell.length_c   1.000
_cell.angle_alpha   90.00
_cell.angle_beta   90.00
_cell.angle_gamma   90.00
#
_symmetry.space_group_name_H-M   'P 1'
#
loop_
_entity.id
_entity.type
_entity.pdbx_description
1 polymer ?
#
loop_
_entity_poly.entity_id
_entity_poly.type
_entity_poly.pdbx_seq_one_letter_code
_entity_poly.pdbx_strand_id
1 'polypeptide(L)'
;MRRIAVMGAAGRMGKILVEAVQQRAPLTGLTAAIVRPGSTLIGVDAGELASLGRIGVPLSGNLESVAEEFDVLIDFTLPEVMLKNLAFCRKAGKAMVIGTTGLDAAQKQLLAEAGKDIPIVFAANFSVGVNLSLKLLDMAARVLGDDADIEIIETHHRHKIDAPSGTALRMGEVIASALDRDLQKVAVYGREGHTGARERETIGFATVRGGDVVGDHTVLFACEGERLEITHKASSRMTFAKGAVRAALWLDAREPGLYDMQDVLDLK
;
A
#
# COMPACT_ATOMS: atom_id res chain seq x y z
N MET A 1 20.90 3.15 -12.92
CA MET A 1 19.50 2.81 -13.29
C MET A 1 19.11 1.54 -12.54
N ARG A 2 18.07 1.59 -11.70
CA ARG A 2 17.55 0.43 -10.98
C ARG A 2 16.73 -0.44 -11.92
N ARG A 3 17.09 -1.72 -12.04
CA ARG A 3 16.37 -2.69 -12.90
C ARG A 3 15.21 -3.26 -12.11
N ILE A 4 13.99 -3.05 -12.61
CA ILE A 4 12.74 -3.41 -11.91
C ILE A 4 12.01 -4.49 -12.66
N ALA A 5 11.61 -5.54 -11.93
CA ALA A 5 10.64 -6.53 -12.38
C ALA A 5 9.25 -6.21 -11.80
N VAL A 6 8.19 -6.41 -12.57
CA VAL A 6 6.80 -6.26 -12.13
C VAL A 6 6.09 -7.61 -12.20
N MET A 7 5.65 -8.13 -11.04
CA MET A 7 4.81 -9.32 -10.95
C MET A 7 3.34 -8.98 -11.21
N GLY A 8 2.65 -9.82 -11.97
CA GLY A 8 1.26 -9.59 -12.34
C GLY A 8 1.07 -8.42 -13.30
N ALA A 9 2.02 -8.20 -14.22
CA ALA A 9 2.10 -7.04 -15.12
C ALA A 9 0.84 -6.82 -15.97
N ALA A 10 0.06 -7.85 -16.26
CA ALA A 10 -1.22 -7.73 -16.99
C ALA A 10 -2.41 -7.31 -16.10
N GLY A 11 -2.25 -7.30 -14.78
CA GLY A 11 -3.28 -6.90 -13.82
C GLY A 11 -3.52 -5.39 -13.77
N ARG A 12 -4.58 -4.99 -13.06
CA ARG A 12 -4.93 -3.55 -12.87
C ARG A 12 -3.77 -2.73 -12.28
N MET A 13 -3.12 -3.23 -11.22
CA MET A 13 -1.94 -2.56 -10.64
C MET A 13 -0.71 -2.77 -11.51
N GLY A 14 -0.51 -3.95 -12.10
CA GLY A 14 0.65 -4.27 -12.92
C GLY A 14 0.86 -3.28 -14.07
N LYS A 15 -0.20 -2.98 -14.84
CA LYS A 15 -0.14 -2.00 -15.94
C LYS A 15 0.27 -0.60 -15.45
N ILE A 16 -0.29 -0.16 -14.32
CA ILE A 16 0.01 1.15 -13.73
C ILE A 16 1.45 1.16 -13.17
N LEU A 17 1.95 0.05 -12.63
CA LEU A 17 3.34 -0.09 -12.20
C LEU A 17 4.31 -0.02 -13.39
N VAL A 18 4.00 -0.69 -14.51
CA VAL A 18 4.77 -0.55 -15.76
C VAL A 18 4.87 0.91 -16.18
N GLU A 19 3.74 1.62 -16.19
CA GLU A 19 3.70 3.06 -16.49
C GLU A 19 4.52 3.89 -15.49
N ALA A 20 4.37 3.65 -14.19
CA ALA A 20 5.09 4.38 -13.15
C ALA A 20 6.61 4.21 -13.22
N VAL A 21 7.07 2.98 -13.57
CA VAL A 21 8.50 2.70 -13.80
C VAL A 21 9.02 3.50 -14.99
N GLN A 22 8.28 3.53 -16.12
CA GLN A 22 8.66 4.30 -17.29
C GLN A 22 8.68 5.81 -17.03
N GLN A 23 7.71 6.34 -16.28
CA GLN A 23 7.66 7.76 -15.90
C GLN A 23 8.86 8.19 -15.04
N ARG A 24 9.62 7.26 -14.44
CA ARG A 24 10.76 7.57 -13.57
C ARG A 24 12.11 7.36 -14.27
N ALA A 25 12.12 7.08 -15.58
CA ALA A 25 13.37 7.02 -16.34
C ALA A 25 14.13 8.37 -16.28
N PRO A 26 15.47 8.38 -16.27
CA PRO A 26 16.37 7.23 -16.41
C PRO A 26 16.76 6.58 -15.06
N LEU A 27 16.17 6.95 -13.92
CA LEU A 27 16.52 6.38 -12.62
C LEU A 27 16.11 4.90 -12.51
N THR A 28 14.98 4.54 -13.15
CA THR A 28 14.44 3.19 -13.20
C THR A 28 14.35 2.68 -14.64
N GLY A 29 14.41 1.35 -14.81
CA GLY A 29 14.11 0.66 -16.05
C GLY A 29 13.26 -0.58 -15.76
N LEU A 30 12.15 -0.76 -16.49
CA LEU A 30 11.44 -2.02 -16.50
C LEU A 30 12.30 -3.00 -17.32
N THR A 31 12.76 -4.08 -16.69
CA THR A 31 13.61 -5.08 -17.33
C THR A 31 12.97 -6.46 -17.39
N ALA A 32 11.96 -6.70 -16.55
CA ALA A 32 11.16 -7.92 -16.60
C ALA A 32 9.70 -7.63 -16.24
N ALA A 33 8.77 -8.28 -16.89
CA ALA A 33 7.34 -8.18 -16.64
C ALA A 33 6.73 -9.58 -16.63
N ILE A 34 6.15 -9.97 -15.48
CA ILE A 34 5.77 -11.34 -15.23
C ILE A 34 4.25 -11.47 -15.18
N VAL A 35 3.73 -12.47 -15.85
CA VAL A 35 2.33 -12.88 -15.83
C VAL A 35 2.22 -14.32 -15.31
N ARG A 36 1.00 -14.79 -15.04
CA ARG A 36 0.78 -16.19 -14.61
C ARG A 36 1.31 -17.17 -15.68
N PRO A 37 1.86 -18.30 -15.28
CA PRO A 37 2.21 -19.38 -16.21
C PRO A 37 1.00 -19.77 -17.08
N GLY A 38 1.25 -20.03 -18.37
CA GLY A 38 0.21 -20.39 -19.33
C GLY A 38 -0.68 -19.23 -19.79
N SER A 39 -0.35 -17.97 -19.46
CA SER A 39 -1.06 -16.82 -19.98
C SER A 39 -0.89 -16.70 -21.50
N THR A 40 -1.98 -16.40 -22.22
CA THR A 40 -1.94 -16.10 -23.66
C THR A 40 -1.22 -14.78 -23.99
N LEU A 41 -0.87 -14.00 -22.97
CA LEU A 41 -0.16 -12.71 -23.10
C LEU A 41 1.37 -12.89 -23.06
N ILE A 42 1.89 -14.10 -22.83
CA ILE A 42 3.34 -14.34 -22.86
C ILE A 42 3.90 -13.95 -24.23
N GLY A 43 4.99 -13.16 -24.23
CA GLY A 43 5.62 -12.61 -25.42
C GLY A 43 5.06 -11.26 -25.88
N VAL A 44 3.90 -10.82 -25.39
CA VAL A 44 3.35 -9.47 -25.65
C VAL A 44 4.24 -8.44 -24.95
N ASP A 45 4.48 -7.30 -25.60
CA ASP A 45 5.26 -6.20 -25.01
C ASP A 45 4.49 -5.55 -23.84
N ALA A 46 5.16 -5.39 -22.71
CA ALA A 46 4.56 -4.85 -21.48
C ALA A 46 4.12 -3.39 -21.65
N GLY A 47 4.82 -2.60 -22.45
CA GLY A 47 4.45 -1.22 -22.75
C GLY A 47 3.20 -1.14 -23.63
N GLU A 48 3.10 -1.97 -24.66
CA GLU A 48 1.89 -2.05 -25.49
C GLU A 48 0.67 -2.44 -24.65
N LEU A 49 0.84 -3.42 -23.73
CA LEU A 49 -0.23 -3.81 -22.81
C LEU A 49 -0.65 -2.69 -21.83
N ALA A 50 0.28 -1.82 -21.46
CA ALA A 50 0.05 -0.66 -20.60
C ALA A 50 -0.32 0.62 -21.38
N SER A 51 -0.53 0.53 -22.70
CA SER A 51 -0.88 1.66 -23.59
C SER A 51 0.20 2.74 -23.70
N LEU A 52 1.48 2.36 -23.56
CA LEU A 52 2.64 3.24 -23.63
C LEU A 52 3.39 3.15 -24.97
N GLY A 53 2.93 2.29 -25.88
CA GLY A 53 3.70 1.86 -27.04
C GLY A 53 4.73 0.79 -26.67
N ARG A 54 5.55 0.40 -27.66
CA ARG A 54 6.52 -0.67 -27.50
C ARG A 54 7.75 -0.20 -26.72
N ILE A 55 8.09 -0.93 -25.64
CA ILE A 55 9.26 -0.66 -24.79
C ILE A 55 10.33 -1.74 -24.85
N GLY A 56 10.11 -2.84 -25.58
CA GLY A 56 11.06 -3.92 -25.77
C GLY A 56 11.12 -4.94 -24.62
N VAL A 57 10.16 -4.96 -23.70
CA VAL A 57 10.10 -5.89 -22.57
C VAL A 57 8.96 -6.89 -22.77
N PRO A 58 9.22 -8.12 -23.22
CA PRO A 58 8.18 -9.12 -23.41
C PRO A 58 7.69 -9.65 -22.06
N LEU A 59 6.39 -9.96 -21.97
CA LEU A 59 5.81 -10.63 -20.82
C LEU A 59 6.33 -12.06 -20.71
N SER A 60 6.85 -12.44 -19.53
CA SER A 60 7.29 -13.79 -19.19
C SER A 60 6.29 -14.51 -18.30
N GLY A 61 6.11 -15.80 -18.48
CA GLY A 61 5.35 -16.68 -17.59
C GLY A 61 6.19 -17.32 -16.47
N ASN A 62 7.49 -17.03 -16.43
CA ASN A 62 8.43 -17.65 -15.50
C ASN A 62 9.37 -16.60 -14.89
N LEU A 63 9.28 -16.38 -13.57
CA LEU A 63 10.14 -15.45 -12.84
C LEU A 63 11.61 -15.91 -12.82
N GLU A 64 11.85 -17.22 -12.75
CA GLU A 64 13.20 -17.76 -12.67
C GLU A 64 13.99 -17.51 -13.96
N SER A 65 13.32 -17.56 -15.14
CA SER A 65 13.96 -17.34 -16.42
C SER A 65 14.50 -15.92 -16.65
N VAL A 66 14.04 -14.95 -15.86
CA VAL A 66 14.40 -13.54 -15.96
C VAL A 66 15.17 -13.05 -14.72
N ALA A 67 15.68 -13.97 -13.89
CA ALA A 67 16.32 -13.65 -12.61
C ALA A 67 17.51 -12.67 -12.75
N GLU A 68 18.30 -12.79 -13.81
CA GLU A 68 19.47 -11.94 -14.04
C GLU A 68 19.13 -10.56 -14.64
N GLU A 69 17.87 -10.36 -15.01
CA GLU A 69 17.43 -9.14 -15.66
C GLU A 69 17.04 -8.04 -14.67
N PHE A 70 16.78 -8.36 -13.39
CA PHE A 70 16.32 -7.36 -12.43
C PHE A 70 17.07 -7.38 -11.09
N ASP A 71 16.96 -6.28 -10.36
CA ASP A 71 17.53 -6.09 -9.02
C ASP A 71 16.44 -6.11 -7.93
N VAL A 72 15.22 -5.66 -8.26
CA VAL A 72 14.09 -5.57 -7.35
C VAL A 72 12.80 -6.02 -8.02
N LEU A 73 12.02 -6.84 -7.31
CA LEU A 73 10.68 -7.27 -7.73
C LEU A 73 9.61 -6.45 -7.02
N ILE A 74 8.68 -5.85 -7.77
CA ILE A 74 7.47 -5.23 -7.24
C ILE A 74 6.32 -6.23 -7.37
N ASP A 75 5.71 -6.60 -6.24
CA ASP A 75 4.66 -7.62 -6.16
C ASP A 75 3.40 -7.10 -5.45
N PHE A 76 2.29 -7.02 -6.19
CA PHE A 76 0.94 -6.68 -5.71
C PHE A 76 -0.05 -7.83 -5.99
N THR A 77 0.44 -9.05 -5.99
CA THR A 77 -0.37 -10.23 -6.27
C THR A 77 -1.06 -10.79 -5.01
N LEU A 78 -1.65 -11.97 -5.14
CA LEU A 78 -2.29 -12.67 -4.01
C LEU A 78 -1.23 -13.27 -3.06
N PRO A 79 -1.57 -13.47 -1.77
CA PRO A 79 -0.63 -13.99 -0.77
C PRO A 79 0.12 -15.25 -1.20
N GLU A 80 -0.56 -16.23 -1.76
CA GLU A 80 0.04 -17.50 -2.19
C GLU A 80 1.08 -17.34 -3.31
N VAL A 81 0.85 -16.39 -4.23
CA VAL A 81 1.78 -16.08 -5.32
C VAL A 81 2.97 -15.32 -4.77
N MET A 82 2.70 -14.30 -3.97
CA MET A 82 3.72 -13.47 -3.32
C MET A 82 4.69 -14.32 -2.49
N LEU A 83 4.20 -15.28 -1.69
CA LEU A 83 5.07 -16.15 -0.89
C LEU A 83 6.01 -17.03 -1.73
N LYS A 84 5.56 -17.50 -2.89
CA LYS A 84 6.43 -18.22 -3.84
C LYS A 84 7.52 -17.29 -4.39
N ASN A 85 7.14 -16.08 -4.75
CA ASN A 85 8.06 -15.07 -5.25
C ASN A 85 9.05 -14.63 -4.16
N LEU A 86 8.60 -14.51 -2.90
CA LEU A 86 9.45 -14.22 -1.75
C LEU A 86 10.53 -15.29 -1.56
N ALA A 87 10.14 -16.57 -1.58
CA ALA A 87 11.07 -17.68 -1.46
C ALA A 87 12.11 -17.68 -2.60
N PHE A 88 11.67 -17.38 -3.82
CA PHE A 88 12.57 -17.23 -4.96
C PHE A 88 13.53 -16.05 -4.79
N CYS A 89 13.02 -14.85 -4.48
CA CYS A 89 13.84 -13.64 -4.32
C CYS A 89 14.86 -13.79 -3.18
N ARG A 90 14.45 -14.40 -2.05
CA ARG A 90 15.35 -14.73 -0.95
C ARG A 90 16.51 -15.60 -1.40
N LYS A 91 16.24 -16.66 -2.17
CA LYS A 91 17.28 -17.56 -2.71
C LYS A 91 18.18 -16.86 -3.72
N ALA A 92 17.62 -15.99 -4.55
CA ALA A 92 18.32 -15.28 -5.61
C ALA A 92 19.00 -13.96 -5.15
N GLY A 93 18.86 -13.57 -3.87
CA GLY A 93 19.41 -12.32 -3.35
C GLY A 93 18.77 -11.06 -3.96
N LYS A 94 17.49 -11.13 -4.38
CA LYS A 94 16.79 -10.00 -5.02
C LYS A 94 15.96 -9.24 -4.00
N ALA A 95 16.00 -7.91 -4.04
CA ALA A 95 15.15 -7.06 -3.21
C ALA A 95 13.66 -7.17 -3.59
N MET A 96 12.75 -6.87 -2.64
CA MET A 96 11.31 -6.89 -2.93
C MET A 96 10.57 -5.66 -2.41
N VAL A 97 9.59 -5.22 -3.19
CA VAL A 97 8.54 -4.27 -2.78
C VAL A 97 7.21 -5.01 -2.82
N ILE A 98 6.58 -5.18 -1.67
CA ILE A 98 5.41 -6.05 -1.49
C ILE A 98 4.19 -5.21 -1.08
N GLY A 99 3.21 -5.13 -1.99
CA GLY A 99 1.92 -4.47 -1.77
C GLY A 99 0.75 -5.46 -1.62
N THR A 100 1.04 -6.75 -1.45
CA THR A 100 0.04 -7.78 -1.17
C THR A 100 -0.60 -7.55 0.18
N THR A 101 -1.92 -7.56 0.23
CA THR A 101 -2.71 -7.42 1.47
C THR A 101 -3.34 -8.75 1.90
N GLY A 102 -3.87 -8.80 3.13
CA GLY A 102 -4.58 -9.98 3.63
C GLY A 102 -3.67 -11.10 4.14
N LEU A 103 -2.41 -10.81 4.47
CA LEU A 103 -1.48 -11.79 5.06
C LEU A 103 -1.89 -12.10 6.50
N ASP A 104 -1.91 -13.39 6.84
CA ASP A 104 -2.04 -13.86 8.21
C ASP A 104 -0.74 -13.71 9.03
N ALA A 105 -0.79 -14.07 10.32
CA ALA A 105 0.36 -13.95 11.22
C ALA A 105 1.54 -14.84 10.79
N ALA A 106 1.28 -16.06 10.33
CA ALA A 106 2.32 -16.99 9.88
C ALA A 106 2.99 -16.48 8.60
N GLN A 107 2.21 -15.94 7.66
CA GLN A 107 2.72 -15.35 6.43
C GLN A 107 3.56 -14.09 6.70
N LYS A 108 3.17 -13.26 7.65
CA LYS A 108 3.98 -12.11 8.11
C LYS A 108 5.30 -12.54 8.75
N GLN A 109 5.29 -13.66 9.49
CA GLN A 109 6.53 -14.23 10.04
C GLN A 109 7.50 -14.66 8.93
N LEU A 110 7.02 -15.22 7.81
CA LEU A 110 7.86 -15.56 6.65
C LEU A 110 8.51 -14.32 6.03
N LEU A 111 7.79 -13.18 5.99
CA LEU A 111 8.38 -11.90 5.56
C LEU A 111 9.50 -11.46 6.49
N ALA A 112 9.29 -11.53 7.81
CA ALA A 112 10.29 -11.15 8.80
C ALA A 112 11.56 -12.02 8.69
N GLU A 113 11.40 -13.34 8.46
CA GLU A 113 12.52 -14.25 8.23
C GLU A 113 13.25 -13.96 6.91
N ALA A 114 12.53 -13.65 5.83
CA ALA A 114 13.15 -13.29 4.55
C ALA A 114 13.89 -11.95 4.63
N GLY A 115 13.39 -11.01 5.43
CA GLY A 115 14.04 -9.73 5.69
C GLY A 115 15.43 -9.83 6.33
N LYS A 116 15.78 -10.98 6.92
CA LYS A 116 17.15 -11.23 7.43
C LYS A 116 18.17 -11.46 6.32
N ASP A 117 17.71 -11.84 5.13
CA ASP A 117 18.57 -12.22 4.01
C ASP A 117 18.54 -11.22 2.84
N ILE A 118 17.39 -10.55 2.62
CA ILE A 118 17.20 -9.58 1.55
C ILE A 118 16.48 -8.32 2.04
N PRO A 119 16.71 -7.16 1.41
CA PRO A 119 15.97 -5.95 1.76
C PRO A 119 14.55 -5.98 1.17
N ILE A 120 13.55 -5.78 2.03
CA ILE A 120 12.12 -5.84 1.68
C ILE A 120 11.43 -4.58 2.17
N VAL A 121 10.63 -3.92 1.31
CA VAL A 121 9.61 -2.96 1.73
C VAL A 121 8.24 -3.65 1.67
N PHE A 122 7.58 -3.78 2.81
CA PHE A 122 6.22 -4.30 2.90
C PHE A 122 5.28 -3.22 3.43
N ALA A 123 4.23 -2.91 2.69
CA ALA A 123 3.21 -1.95 3.12
C ALA A 123 1.82 -2.32 2.57
N ALA A 124 0.80 -2.14 3.40
CA ALA A 124 -0.60 -2.29 2.97
C ALA A 124 -1.05 -1.14 2.05
N ASN A 125 -0.36 0.00 2.09
CA ASN A 125 -0.64 1.16 1.25
C ASN A 125 0.67 1.90 0.90
N PHE A 126 0.92 2.09 -0.39
CA PHE A 126 2.11 2.77 -0.91
C PHE A 126 1.91 4.26 -1.21
N SER A 127 0.71 4.82 -1.00
CA SER A 127 0.50 6.26 -1.18
C SER A 127 1.37 7.07 -0.20
N VAL A 128 2.19 7.97 -0.73
CA VAL A 128 2.97 8.91 0.08
C VAL A 128 2.05 9.78 0.94
N GLY A 129 0.94 10.26 0.36
CA GLY A 129 -0.03 11.09 1.08
C GLY A 129 -0.71 10.34 2.22
N VAL A 130 -1.12 9.07 2.03
CA VAL A 130 -1.69 8.25 3.11
C VAL A 130 -0.68 8.06 4.25
N ASN A 131 0.57 7.68 3.92
CA ASN A 131 1.58 7.44 4.94
C ASN A 131 1.97 8.72 5.70
N LEU A 132 2.03 9.87 5.03
CA LEU A 132 2.19 11.17 5.69
C LEU A 132 0.98 11.48 6.58
N SER A 133 -0.26 11.24 6.10
CA SER A 133 -1.45 11.44 6.92
C SER A 133 -1.43 10.61 8.20
N LEU A 134 -0.96 9.35 8.16
CA LEU A 134 -0.81 8.52 9.36
C LEU A 134 0.13 9.16 10.40
N LYS A 135 1.25 9.75 9.97
CA LYS A 135 2.16 10.47 10.88
C LYS A 135 1.52 11.72 11.47
N LEU A 136 0.80 12.50 10.64
CA LEU A 136 0.08 13.68 11.09
C LEU A 136 -1.04 13.32 12.08
N LEU A 137 -1.72 12.18 11.87
CA LEU A 137 -2.76 11.67 12.78
C LEU A 137 -2.18 11.27 14.15
N ASP A 138 -1.03 10.59 14.19
CA ASP A 138 -0.33 10.30 15.45
C ASP A 138 0.01 11.59 16.22
N MET A 139 0.56 12.58 15.52
CA MET A 139 0.89 13.88 16.13
C MET A 139 -0.36 14.61 16.63
N ALA A 140 -1.41 14.70 15.81
CA ALA A 140 -2.65 15.38 16.16
C ALA A 140 -3.34 14.72 17.37
N ALA A 141 -3.40 13.38 17.37
CA ALA A 141 -3.98 12.62 18.46
C ALA A 141 -3.23 12.87 19.79
N ARG A 142 -1.90 12.86 19.78
CA ARG A 142 -1.10 13.14 20.99
C ARG A 142 -1.26 14.56 21.51
N VAL A 143 -1.41 15.54 20.62
CA VAL A 143 -1.55 16.97 21.00
C VAL A 143 -2.94 17.28 21.51
N LEU A 144 -3.98 16.81 20.82
CA LEU A 144 -5.38 17.10 21.16
C LEU A 144 -5.91 16.17 22.27
N GLY A 145 -5.39 14.94 22.35
CA GLY A 145 -5.71 13.99 23.41
C GLY A 145 -7.20 13.74 23.56
N ASP A 146 -7.65 13.79 24.81
CA ASP A 146 -9.05 13.56 25.17
C ASP A 146 -9.95 14.81 24.99
N ASP A 147 -9.38 15.94 24.56
CA ASP A 147 -10.16 17.16 24.29
C ASP A 147 -10.90 17.10 22.94
N ALA A 148 -10.54 16.15 22.08
CA ALA A 148 -11.14 16.00 20.77
C ALA A 148 -12.02 14.76 20.66
N ASP A 149 -13.21 14.90 20.09
CA ASP A 149 -14.01 13.82 19.54
C ASP A 149 -13.46 13.41 18.16
N ILE A 150 -13.29 12.10 17.93
CA ILE A 150 -12.58 11.60 16.75
C ILE A 150 -13.54 10.81 15.85
N GLU A 151 -13.65 11.23 14.58
CA GLU A 151 -14.47 10.57 13.56
C GLU A 151 -13.68 10.37 12.28
N ILE A 152 -13.75 9.16 11.74
CA ILE A 152 -13.08 8.75 10.49
C ILE A 152 -14.15 8.57 9.43
N ILE A 153 -14.09 9.37 8.37
CA ILE A 153 -15.05 9.37 7.26
C ILE A 153 -14.33 8.86 6.02
N GLU A 154 -14.84 7.79 5.39
CA GLU A 154 -14.24 7.26 4.18
C GLU A 154 -15.25 7.09 3.05
N THR A 155 -14.82 7.39 1.83
CA THR A 155 -15.65 7.26 0.63
C THR A 155 -14.89 6.46 -0.43
N HIS A 156 -15.55 5.44 -0.99
CA HIS A 156 -15.04 4.65 -2.12
C HIS A 156 -16.13 4.37 -3.15
N HIS A 157 -15.69 3.85 -4.30
CA HIS A 157 -16.56 3.44 -5.38
C HIS A 157 -17.58 2.38 -4.94
N ARG A 158 -18.71 2.31 -5.66
CA ARG A 158 -19.85 1.39 -5.39
C ARG A 158 -19.49 -0.09 -5.33
N HIS A 159 -18.36 -0.50 -5.93
CA HIS A 159 -17.93 -1.90 -6.01
C HIS A 159 -16.99 -2.33 -4.88
N LYS A 160 -16.66 -1.44 -3.92
CA LYS A 160 -15.84 -1.81 -2.77
C LYS A 160 -16.66 -2.60 -1.77
N ILE A 161 -16.20 -3.80 -1.44
CA ILE A 161 -16.95 -4.78 -0.63
C ILE A 161 -16.65 -4.67 0.87
N ASP A 162 -15.42 -4.32 1.24
CA ASP A 162 -15.01 -4.14 2.64
C ASP A 162 -15.43 -2.76 3.16
N ALA A 163 -15.91 -2.71 4.40
CA ALA A 163 -16.31 -1.51 5.14
C ALA A 163 -16.07 -1.69 6.65
N PRO A 164 -15.34 -0.79 7.31
CA PRO A 164 -14.56 0.30 6.73
C PRO A 164 -13.41 -0.19 5.85
N SER A 165 -12.83 0.72 5.06
CA SER A 165 -11.64 0.42 4.27
C SER A 165 -10.44 0.08 5.16
N GLY A 166 -9.51 -0.75 4.67
CA GLY A 166 -8.27 -1.03 5.39
C GLY A 166 -7.45 0.21 5.74
N THR A 167 -7.50 1.26 4.91
CA THR A 167 -6.85 2.54 5.22
C THR A 167 -7.54 3.27 6.37
N ALA A 168 -8.88 3.28 6.41
CA ALA A 168 -9.63 3.89 7.51
C ALA A 168 -9.36 3.14 8.83
N LEU A 169 -9.36 1.80 8.81
CA LEU A 169 -9.00 1.00 9.98
C LEU A 169 -7.58 1.32 10.46
N ARG A 170 -6.61 1.45 9.53
CA ARG A 170 -5.24 1.80 9.90
C ARG A 170 -5.13 3.19 10.50
N MET A 171 -5.91 4.18 10.03
CA MET A 171 -6.00 5.49 10.65
C MET A 171 -6.52 5.40 12.08
N GLY A 172 -7.57 4.60 12.32
CA GLY A 172 -8.10 4.34 13.66
C GLY A 172 -7.08 3.65 14.57
N GLU A 173 -6.35 2.66 14.08
CA GLU A 173 -5.29 1.98 14.84
C GLU A 173 -4.17 2.94 15.28
N VAL A 174 -3.73 3.83 14.38
CA VAL A 174 -2.69 4.83 14.70
C VAL A 174 -3.17 5.78 15.80
N ILE A 175 -4.39 6.28 15.66
CA ILE A 175 -4.99 7.20 16.66
C ILE A 175 -5.20 6.47 18.00
N ALA A 176 -5.76 5.27 17.99
CA ALA A 176 -5.98 4.47 19.19
C ALA A 176 -4.66 4.20 19.92
N SER A 177 -3.60 3.83 19.17
CA SER A 177 -2.25 3.62 19.70
C SER A 177 -1.65 4.90 20.29
N ALA A 178 -1.85 6.05 19.64
CA ALA A 178 -1.36 7.33 20.13
C ALA A 178 -2.01 7.77 21.46
N LEU A 179 -3.26 7.32 21.71
CA LEU A 179 -4.06 7.63 22.89
C LEU A 179 -4.10 6.48 23.93
N ASP A 180 -3.31 5.44 23.74
CA ASP A 180 -3.30 4.23 24.59
C ASP A 180 -4.70 3.58 24.72
N ARG A 181 -5.46 3.57 23.61
CA ARG A 181 -6.80 2.98 23.52
C ARG A 181 -6.77 1.66 22.74
N ASP A 182 -7.64 0.73 23.11
CA ASP A 182 -7.89 -0.49 22.33
C ASP A 182 -8.98 -0.21 21.28
N LEU A 183 -8.59 -0.12 20.00
CA LEU A 183 -9.52 0.17 18.90
C LEU A 183 -10.72 -0.79 18.89
N GLN A 184 -10.54 -2.05 19.24
CA GLN A 184 -11.64 -3.04 19.24
C GLN A 184 -12.74 -2.71 20.28
N LYS A 185 -12.38 -1.97 21.35
CA LYS A 185 -13.31 -1.57 22.41
C LYS A 185 -13.96 -0.22 22.15
N VAL A 186 -13.23 0.71 21.52
CA VAL A 186 -13.68 2.10 21.37
C VAL A 186 -14.23 2.42 19.97
N ALA A 187 -14.11 1.52 19.00
CA ALA A 187 -14.59 1.73 17.64
C ALA A 187 -16.13 1.67 17.56
N VAL A 188 -16.73 2.66 16.89
CA VAL A 188 -18.17 2.67 16.59
C VAL A 188 -18.34 2.75 15.07
N TYR A 189 -18.91 1.71 14.48
CA TYR A 189 -19.08 1.57 13.04
C TYR A 189 -20.49 2.00 12.60
N GLY A 190 -20.67 3.32 12.43
CA GLY A 190 -21.96 3.90 12.09
C GLY A 190 -22.87 4.14 13.33
N ARG A 191 -23.86 5.02 13.14
CA ARG A 191 -24.90 5.32 14.14
C ARG A 191 -26.25 5.37 13.44
N GLU A 192 -27.27 4.81 14.08
CA GLU A 192 -28.65 4.82 13.58
C GLU A 192 -29.64 5.00 14.73
N GLY A 193 -30.69 5.79 14.52
CA GLY A 193 -31.73 6.03 15.51
C GLY A 193 -31.28 6.84 16.73
N HIS A 194 -31.80 6.51 17.91
CA HIS A 194 -31.48 7.16 19.18
C HIS A 194 -30.33 6.41 19.88
N THR A 195 -29.09 6.86 19.69
CA THR A 195 -27.89 6.18 20.20
C THR A 195 -27.38 6.74 21.55
N GLY A 196 -28.04 7.76 22.09
CA GLY A 196 -27.55 8.49 23.26
C GLY A 196 -26.41 9.47 22.91
N ALA A 197 -25.83 10.07 23.95
CA ALA A 197 -24.66 10.91 23.80
C ALA A 197 -23.44 10.06 23.43
N ARG A 198 -22.51 10.66 22.69
CA ARG A 198 -21.25 10.02 22.31
C ARG A 198 -20.34 9.80 23.53
N GLU A 199 -19.78 8.61 23.67
CA GLU A 199 -18.74 8.35 24.65
C GLU A 199 -17.43 9.04 24.26
N ARG A 200 -16.70 9.59 25.25
CA ARG A 200 -15.49 10.39 25.01
C ARG A 200 -14.38 9.63 24.28
N GLU A 201 -14.14 8.38 24.66
CA GLU A 201 -13.08 7.54 24.09
C GLU A 201 -13.42 7.00 22.70
N THR A 202 -14.64 7.18 22.21
CA THR A 202 -15.07 6.64 20.91
C THR A 202 -14.18 7.12 19.77
N ILE A 203 -13.82 6.19 18.88
CA ILE A 203 -13.33 6.50 17.54
C ILE A 203 -14.43 6.05 16.56
N GLY A 204 -15.12 7.01 15.97
CA GLY A 204 -16.23 6.74 15.06
C GLY A 204 -15.78 6.49 13.64
N PHE A 205 -16.55 5.66 12.91
CA PHE A 205 -16.33 5.38 11.49
C PHE A 205 -17.63 5.63 10.72
N ALA A 206 -17.53 6.42 9.65
CA ALA A 206 -18.58 6.66 8.68
C ALA A 206 -18.12 6.21 7.30
N THR A 207 -18.88 5.29 6.69
CA THR A 207 -18.54 4.67 5.42
C THR A 207 -19.50 5.12 4.32
N VAL A 208 -18.97 5.66 3.23
CA VAL A 208 -19.75 6.07 2.04
C VAL A 208 -19.32 5.23 0.83
N ARG A 209 -20.32 4.80 0.03
CA ARG A 209 -20.12 4.08 -1.24
C ARG A 209 -20.85 4.79 -2.35
N GLY A 210 -20.13 5.21 -3.41
CA GLY A 210 -20.74 5.93 -4.52
C GLY A 210 -19.80 6.13 -5.70
N GLY A 211 -20.37 6.19 -6.88
CA GLY A 211 -19.66 6.50 -8.12
C GLY A 211 -18.43 5.62 -8.35
N ASP A 212 -17.36 6.28 -8.78
CA ASP A 212 -16.04 5.71 -9.11
C ASP A 212 -14.92 6.24 -8.19
N VAL A 213 -15.26 6.79 -7.02
CA VAL A 213 -14.29 7.34 -6.06
C VAL A 213 -13.22 6.32 -5.74
N VAL A 214 -11.97 6.68 -5.97
CA VAL A 214 -10.81 5.79 -5.78
C VAL A 214 -10.56 5.52 -4.29
N GLY A 215 -10.70 6.57 -3.46
CA GLY A 215 -10.58 6.48 -2.02
C GLY A 215 -10.32 7.83 -1.38
N ASP A 216 -11.29 8.35 -0.64
CA ASP A 216 -11.19 9.55 0.16
C ASP A 216 -11.26 9.18 1.64
N HIS A 217 -10.42 9.79 2.46
CA HIS A 217 -10.38 9.57 3.89
C HIS A 217 -10.20 10.90 4.60
N THR A 218 -11.10 11.22 5.52
CA THR A 218 -11.02 12.39 6.38
C THR A 218 -11.07 11.95 7.83
N VAL A 219 -10.13 12.39 8.63
CA VAL A 219 -10.21 12.26 10.08
C VAL A 219 -10.52 13.63 10.65
N LEU A 220 -11.64 13.71 11.35
CA LEU A 220 -12.10 14.89 12.08
C LEU A 220 -11.69 14.75 13.55
N PHE A 221 -10.99 15.73 14.08
CA PHE A 221 -10.79 15.99 15.50
C PHE A 221 -11.66 17.19 15.87
N ALA A 222 -12.73 16.96 16.60
CA ALA A 222 -13.71 17.99 16.96
C ALA A 222 -13.55 18.38 18.44
N CYS A 223 -13.03 19.57 18.69
CA CYS A 223 -12.90 20.18 20.00
C CYS A 223 -14.01 21.20 20.24
N GLU A 224 -14.17 21.69 21.48
CA GLU A 224 -15.04 22.82 21.74
C GLU A 224 -14.46 24.12 21.13
N GLY A 225 -15.21 24.71 20.19
CA GLY A 225 -14.83 25.96 19.53
C GLY A 225 -13.97 25.81 18.27
N GLU A 226 -13.35 24.63 18.00
CA GLU A 226 -12.57 24.41 16.80
C GLU A 226 -12.65 22.96 16.30
N ARG A 227 -12.23 22.74 15.07
CA ARG A 227 -12.09 21.42 14.46
C ARG A 227 -10.83 21.37 13.62
N LEU A 228 -10.10 20.25 13.71
CA LEU A 228 -9.01 19.93 12.81
C LEU A 228 -9.43 18.76 11.90
N GLU A 229 -9.27 18.92 10.59
CA GLU A 229 -9.52 17.85 9.63
C GLU A 229 -8.23 17.49 8.90
N ILE A 230 -7.87 16.21 8.89
CA ILE A 230 -6.77 15.68 8.08
C ILE A 230 -7.39 14.84 6.99
N THR A 231 -7.30 15.31 5.74
CA THR A 231 -7.97 14.71 4.58
C THR A 231 -6.97 14.26 3.52
N HIS A 232 -7.11 13.02 3.06
CA HIS A 232 -6.42 12.49 1.90
C HIS A 232 -7.44 12.02 0.85
N LYS A 233 -7.25 12.46 -0.41
CA LYS A 233 -8.08 12.04 -1.56
C LYS A 233 -7.21 11.44 -2.65
N ALA A 234 -7.49 10.19 -3.01
CA ALA A 234 -6.83 9.52 -4.12
C ALA A 234 -7.64 9.67 -5.40
N SER A 235 -7.09 10.37 -6.39
CA SER A 235 -7.74 10.55 -7.71
C SER A 235 -7.35 9.45 -8.70
N SER A 236 -6.28 8.69 -8.44
CA SER A 236 -5.77 7.63 -9.31
C SER A 236 -4.97 6.59 -8.53
N ARG A 237 -5.00 5.34 -9.02
CA ARG A 237 -4.10 4.28 -8.51
C ARG A 237 -2.62 4.53 -8.80
N MET A 238 -2.30 5.48 -9.67
CA MET A 238 -0.92 5.89 -9.97
C MET A 238 -0.18 6.35 -8.70
N THR A 239 -0.88 6.92 -7.70
CA THR A 239 -0.28 7.31 -6.43
C THR A 239 0.37 6.13 -5.70
N PHE A 240 -0.26 4.95 -5.73
CA PHE A 240 0.28 3.73 -5.11
C PHE A 240 1.47 3.18 -5.91
N ALA A 241 1.39 3.19 -7.25
CA ALA A 241 2.46 2.73 -8.11
C ALA A 241 3.71 3.62 -8.00
N LYS A 242 3.55 4.94 -7.97
CA LYS A 242 4.66 5.88 -7.73
C LYS A 242 5.33 5.68 -6.38
N GLY A 243 4.56 5.39 -5.35
CA GLY A 243 5.10 5.05 -4.02
C GLY A 243 5.89 3.73 -4.03
N ALA A 244 5.40 2.71 -4.73
CA ALA A 244 6.10 1.45 -4.88
C ALA A 244 7.42 1.60 -5.66
N VAL A 245 7.43 2.41 -6.73
CA VAL A 245 8.66 2.74 -7.47
C VAL A 245 9.64 3.54 -6.61
N ARG A 246 9.14 4.47 -5.76
CA ARG A 246 9.97 5.17 -4.77
C ARG A 246 10.60 4.19 -3.78
N ALA A 247 9.85 3.22 -3.27
CA ALA A 247 10.35 2.18 -2.39
C ALA A 247 11.42 1.32 -3.09
N ALA A 248 11.21 0.95 -4.35
CA ALA A 248 12.18 0.19 -5.14
C ALA A 248 13.52 0.94 -5.34
N LEU A 249 13.46 2.24 -5.55
CA LEU A 249 14.66 3.09 -5.60
C LEU A 249 15.33 3.22 -4.24
N TRP A 250 14.53 3.37 -3.17
CA TRP A 250 15.04 3.53 -1.81
C TRP A 250 15.79 2.28 -1.33
N LEU A 251 15.41 1.08 -1.79
CA LEU A 251 16.07 -0.19 -1.47
C LEU A 251 17.47 -0.36 -2.09
N ASP A 252 17.89 0.51 -3.01
CA ASP A 252 19.16 0.34 -3.76
C ASP A 252 20.40 0.29 -2.87
N ALA A 253 20.39 0.98 -1.72
CA ALA A 253 21.53 1.05 -0.80
C ALA A 253 21.16 0.55 0.60
N ARG A 254 20.22 -0.40 0.70
CA ARG A 254 19.76 -0.92 1.99
C ARG A 254 20.28 -2.31 2.25
N GLU A 255 20.72 -2.52 3.48
CA GLU A 255 21.06 -3.82 4.01
C GLU A 255 19.80 -4.70 4.10
N PRO A 256 19.95 -6.04 4.20
CA PRO A 256 18.84 -6.91 4.50
C PRO A 256 18.01 -6.38 5.67
N GLY A 257 16.70 -6.36 5.51
CA GLY A 257 15.77 -5.80 6.51
C GLY A 257 14.33 -5.85 6.02
N LEU A 258 13.39 -5.86 6.96
CA LEU A 258 11.99 -5.66 6.69
C LEU A 258 11.63 -4.21 7.03
N TYR A 259 11.36 -3.44 6.00
CA TYR A 259 11.05 -2.01 6.05
C TYR A 259 9.61 -1.75 5.67
N ASP A 260 9.09 -0.59 6.01
CA ASP A 260 7.78 -0.10 5.60
C ASP A 260 7.85 1.27 4.91
N MET A 261 6.69 1.84 4.55
CA MET A 261 6.65 3.15 3.91
C MET A 261 7.03 4.31 4.86
N GLN A 262 6.97 4.14 6.18
CA GLN A 262 7.47 5.16 7.12
C GLN A 262 9.00 5.25 7.05
N ASP A 263 9.69 4.10 6.87
CA ASP A 263 11.15 4.08 6.64
C ASP A 263 11.51 4.76 5.31
N VAL A 264 10.79 4.41 4.22
CA VAL A 264 11.01 4.96 2.87
C VAL A 264 10.84 6.48 2.83
N LEU A 265 9.97 7.01 3.70
CA LEU A 265 9.61 8.43 3.75
C LEU A 265 10.31 9.22 4.85
N ASP A 266 11.14 8.53 5.68
CA ASP A 266 11.84 9.14 6.83
C ASP A 266 10.84 9.79 7.82
N LEU A 267 9.80 9.04 8.20
CA LEU A 267 8.70 9.48 9.07
C LEU A 267 8.70 8.81 10.45
N LYS A 268 9.68 7.99 10.77
CA LYS A 268 9.84 7.32 12.10
C LYS A 268 10.45 8.23 13.12
#